data_9aede05f918918ba5bfc5562026e7041
#
_entry.id   9aede05f918918ba5bfc5562026e7041
#
_cell.length_a   1.000
_cell.length_b   1.000
_cell.length_c   1.000
_cell.angle_alpha   90.00
_cell.angle_beta   90.00
_cell.angle_gamma   90.00
#
_symmetry.space_group_name_H-M   'P 1'
#
loop_
_entity.id
_entity.type
_entity.pdbx_description
1 polymer ?
#
loop_
_entity_poly.entity_id
_entity_poly.type
_entity_poly.pdbx_seq_one_letter_code
_entity_poly.pdbx_strand_id
1 'polypeptide(L)'
;MFRSAIALSVSLIACFAWQVTAAQERRLPELSANLDSLLNFASLWKWSAADFENIYIPKLENPETQRKPPQFEWMSASKDRARFSRHMFSNVETKLTMFGGSVNVEEAVVEFVNGRAARATVSFYNRGDSGDIEVKEFERIFKLIGQNLGQVMKVAPKRQTLSSNAALPTTGWNWTSPAGIALLEYNEYNTPGKTTNPEFLRLKLAAPNQADWSMGKMATGVQRMELVQRVKKTADGDVYISGVPMVDQGQKGYCVAASCQRLFEYMRIPCDQHEMAKLVSADAESGTGILAMQKSLAKIDGAFKVTFKPLINPETYYSGPNKRRVSDKAFVSLVKEYADKGVPLLWGLALGERPEIPPLPMGGQVSGGHMRLIIGYNLAKNQLLFTDSWGAGHELKRMAMPDAYAVTIGLYSMAPRGF
;
A
#
# COMPACT_ATOMS: atom_id res chain seq x y z
N MET A 1 -9.27 40.03 -83.77
CA MET A 1 -7.80 40.08 -83.79
C MET A 1 -7.30 40.43 -82.42
N PHE A 2 -6.99 39.48 -81.60
CA PHE A 2 -6.14 39.66 -80.41
C PHE A 2 -5.66 38.30 -80.02
N ARG A 3 -4.37 38.06 -80.14
CA ARG A 3 -3.69 36.87 -79.71
C ARG A 3 -3.29 37.10 -78.26
N SER A 4 -3.78 36.26 -77.32
CA SER A 4 -3.33 36.23 -75.92
C SER A 4 -2.26 35.17 -75.76
N ALA A 5 -1.09 35.56 -75.32
CA ALA A 5 0.00 34.69 -74.95
C ALA A 5 -0.25 34.08 -73.56
N ILE A 6 -0.17 32.75 -73.47
CA ILE A 6 -0.23 32.00 -72.21
C ILE A 6 1.22 31.87 -71.74
N ALA A 7 1.54 32.50 -70.60
CA ALA A 7 2.80 32.35 -69.95
C ALA A 7 2.70 31.12 -69.05
N LEU A 8 3.56 30.10 -69.30
CA LEU A 8 3.75 28.92 -68.40
C LEU A 8 4.64 29.36 -67.26
N SER A 9 4.07 29.40 -66.06
CA SER A 9 4.84 29.53 -64.82
C SER A 9 5.16 28.14 -64.32
N VAL A 10 6.44 27.76 -64.39
CA VAL A 10 6.99 26.52 -63.74
C VAL A 10 7.19 26.82 -62.30
N SER A 11 6.31 26.23 -61.43
CA SER A 11 6.48 26.27 -59.98
C SER A 11 7.48 25.18 -59.55
N LEU A 12 8.66 25.60 -59.13
CA LEU A 12 9.59 24.74 -58.39
C LEU A 12 8.97 24.36 -57.06
N ILE A 13 8.55 23.10 -56.91
CA ILE A 13 8.21 22.51 -55.61
C ILE A 13 9.52 22.12 -54.94
N ALA A 14 9.98 22.94 -54.01
CA ALA A 14 11.07 22.57 -53.11
C ALA A 14 10.56 21.50 -52.10
N CYS A 15 10.96 20.26 -52.31
CA CYS A 15 10.79 19.22 -51.33
C CYS A 15 11.65 19.53 -50.12
N PHE A 16 11.09 20.11 -49.06
CA PHE A 16 11.68 20.10 -47.75
C PHE A 16 11.58 18.68 -47.22
N ALA A 17 12.68 17.95 -47.33
CA ALA A 17 12.87 16.71 -46.55
C ALA A 17 12.92 17.09 -45.06
N TRP A 18 11.83 16.92 -44.36
CA TRP A 18 11.84 16.91 -42.93
C TRP A 18 12.68 15.68 -42.50
N GLN A 19 13.91 15.94 -42.10
CA GLN A 19 14.64 14.99 -41.30
C GLN A 19 13.89 14.85 -39.96
N VAL A 20 13.10 13.80 -39.85
CA VAL A 20 12.64 13.31 -38.54
C VAL A 20 13.89 12.88 -37.83
N THR A 21 14.52 13.77 -37.08
CA THR A 21 15.46 13.40 -36.05
C THR A 21 14.69 12.48 -35.10
N ALA A 22 15.00 11.20 -35.15
CA ALA A 22 14.51 10.25 -34.15
C ALA A 22 14.81 10.87 -32.80
N ALA A 23 13.75 11.25 -32.08
CA ALA A 23 13.86 11.70 -30.72
C ALA A 23 14.55 10.55 -29.99
N GLN A 24 15.78 10.78 -29.58
CA GLN A 24 16.52 9.85 -28.77
C GLN A 24 15.67 9.67 -27.50
N GLU A 25 14.98 8.54 -27.41
CA GLU A 25 14.22 8.20 -26.19
C GLU A 25 15.19 8.41 -25.03
N ARG A 26 14.94 9.45 -24.25
CA ARG A 26 15.69 9.67 -23.01
C ARG A 26 15.41 8.45 -22.14
N ARG A 27 16.34 7.49 -22.14
CA ARG A 27 16.30 6.39 -21.18
C ARG A 27 16.18 7.03 -19.80
N LEU A 28 15.14 6.66 -19.07
CA LEU A 28 15.01 7.01 -17.68
C LEU A 28 16.26 6.51 -16.94
N PRO A 29 16.78 7.25 -15.96
CA PRO A 29 17.86 6.73 -15.14
C PRO A 29 17.42 5.43 -14.47
N GLU A 30 18.25 4.39 -14.53
CA GLU A 30 17.97 3.12 -13.89
C GLU A 30 18.44 3.15 -12.44
N LEU A 31 17.57 2.78 -11.53
CA LEU A 31 17.91 2.50 -10.14
C LEU A 31 17.81 0.99 -9.92
N SER A 32 18.86 0.36 -9.44
CA SER A 32 18.83 -1.07 -9.14
C SER A 32 19.23 -1.36 -7.71
N ALA A 33 18.51 -2.31 -7.09
CA ALA A 33 18.85 -2.84 -5.78
C ALA A 33 18.78 -4.38 -5.80
N ASN A 34 19.84 -5.02 -5.30
CA ASN A 34 19.84 -6.43 -4.98
C ASN A 34 19.49 -6.60 -3.51
N LEU A 35 18.44 -7.36 -3.22
CA LEU A 35 17.92 -7.57 -1.88
C LEU A 35 18.41 -8.86 -1.21
N ASP A 36 19.45 -9.51 -1.73
CA ASP A 36 20.00 -10.75 -1.17
C ASP A 36 20.51 -10.60 0.26
N SER A 37 20.87 -9.38 0.67
CA SER A 37 21.23 -9.09 2.06
C SER A 37 20.11 -9.40 3.06
N LEU A 38 18.83 -9.37 2.62
CA LEU A 38 17.68 -9.79 3.44
C LEU A 38 17.68 -11.30 3.74
N LEU A 39 18.44 -12.10 3.00
CA LEU A 39 18.60 -13.54 3.24
C LEU A 39 19.73 -13.84 4.24
N ASN A 40 20.52 -12.85 4.65
CA ASN A 40 21.54 -13.03 5.67
C ASN A 40 20.92 -12.97 7.08
N PHE A 41 20.25 -14.03 7.49
CA PHE A 41 19.56 -14.12 8.78
C PHE A 41 20.49 -13.91 9.99
N ALA A 42 21.79 -14.15 9.85
CA ALA A 42 22.76 -13.94 10.94
C ALA A 42 22.96 -12.45 11.27
N SER A 43 22.79 -11.57 10.30
CA SER A 43 22.96 -10.13 10.45
C SER A 43 21.66 -9.36 10.39
N LEU A 44 20.69 -9.75 9.56
CA LEU A 44 19.44 -9.03 9.29
C LEU A 44 18.73 -8.57 10.57
N TRP A 45 18.54 -9.45 11.51
CA TRP A 45 17.79 -9.16 12.74
C TRP A 45 18.54 -8.28 13.75
N LYS A 46 19.80 -7.95 13.45
CA LYS A 46 20.62 -7.03 14.24
C LYS A 46 20.61 -5.60 13.69
N TRP A 47 20.15 -5.39 12.47
CA TRP A 47 20.18 -4.08 11.84
C TRP A 47 19.24 -3.11 12.54
N SER A 48 19.79 -1.95 12.86
CA SER A 48 19.03 -0.75 13.18
C SER A 48 18.61 -0.04 11.88
N ALA A 49 17.78 0.99 11.99
CA ALA A 49 17.47 1.86 10.87
C ALA A 49 18.72 2.47 10.24
N ALA A 50 19.70 2.87 11.06
CA ALA A 50 20.96 3.43 10.57
C ALA A 50 21.84 2.38 9.84
N ASP A 51 21.89 1.15 10.35
CA ASP A 51 22.58 0.05 9.64
C ASP A 51 21.96 -0.20 8.28
N PHE A 52 20.63 -0.18 8.22
CA PHE A 52 19.87 -0.36 6.99
C PHE A 52 20.14 0.76 5.98
N GLU A 53 20.13 2.01 6.42
CA GLU A 53 20.49 3.16 5.58
C GLU A 53 21.90 3.03 5.02
N ASN A 54 22.88 2.59 5.84
CA ASN A 54 24.26 2.39 5.39
C ASN A 54 24.41 1.31 4.30
N ILE A 55 23.51 0.34 4.25
CA ILE A 55 23.50 -0.73 3.25
C ILE A 55 22.88 -0.27 1.93
N TYR A 56 21.76 0.46 2.01
CA TYR A 56 20.91 0.73 0.85
C TYR A 56 20.90 2.20 0.38
N ILE A 57 21.53 3.12 1.12
CA ILE A 57 21.75 4.47 0.61
C ILE A 57 23.13 4.50 -0.03
N PRO A 58 23.23 4.77 -1.34
CA PRO A 58 24.51 4.82 -2.03
C PRO A 58 25.43 5.88 -1.41
N LYS A 59 26.63 5.48 -1.04
CA LYS A 59 27.68 6.43 -0.65
C LYS A 59 28.15 7.17 -1.91
N LEU A 60 28.01 8.48 -1.91
CA LEU A 60 28.42 9.34 -3.02
C LEU A 60 29.87 9.79 -2.80
N GLU A 61 30.71 9.67 -3.83
CA GLU A 61 32.09 10.18 -3.81
C GLU A 61 32.10 11.73 -3.76
N ASN A 62 31.12 12.36 -4.41
CA ASN A 62 30.94 13.80 -4.37
C ASN A 62 29.45 14.16 -4.17
N PRO A 63 28.98 14.37 -2.92
CA PRO A 63 27.57 14.66 -2.61
C PRO A 63 27.05 15.98 -3.21
N GLU A 64 27.93 16.92 -3.56
CA GLU A 64 27.54 18.23 -4.12
C GLU A 64 27.13 18.12 -5.60
N THR A 65 27.74 17.19 -6.34
CA THR A 65 27.52 17.05 -7.78
C THR A 65 26.76 15.79 -8.18
N GLN A 66 26.71 14.80 -7.29
CA GLN A 66 26.06 13.50 -7.56
C GLN A 66 24.81 13.37 -6.68
N ARG A 67 23.65 13.27 -7.30
CA ARG A 67 22.39 12.92 -6.61
C ARG A 67 21.93 11.56 -7.14
N LYS A 68 22.09 10.51 -6.33
CA LYS A 68 21.42 9.23 -6.59
C LYS A 68 20.24 9.12 -5.63
N PRO A 69 19.04 8.82 -6.13
CA PRO A 69 17.91 8.59 -5.25
C PRO A 69 18.21 7.40 -4.33
N PRO A 70 17.68 7.38 -3.11
CA PRO A 70 17.80 6.21 -2.23
C PRO A 70 17.12 5.00 -2.89
N GLN A 71 17.62 3.80 -2.59
CA GLN A 71 17.06 2.56 -3.14
C GLN A 71 15.76 2.15 -2.47
N PHE A 72 15.38 2.79 -1.38
CA PHE A 72 14.15 2.56 -0.61
C PHE A 72 13.65 3.89 -0.05
N GLU A 73 12.43 3.87 0.47
CA GLU A 73 11.82 4.97 1.21
C GLU A 73 11.37 4.52 2.60
N TRP A 74 11.47 5.43 3.57
CA TRP A 74 10.84 5.23 4.88
C TRP A 74 9.35 5.54 4.75
N MET A 75 8.50 4.59 5.18
CA MET A 75 7.05 4.76 5.12
C MET A 75 6.52 5.69 6.23
N SER A 76 7.32 5.92 7.28
CA SER A 76 6.96 6.77 8.42
C SER A 76 8.15 7.57 8.93
N ALA A 77 7.89 8.69 9.59
CA ALA A 77 8.91 9.51 10.26
C ALA A 77 9.61 8.76 11.41
N SER A 78 8.95 7.74 12.00
CA SER A 78 9.52 6.88 13.03
C SER A 78 10.54 5.87 12.50
N LYS A 79 10.68 5.74 11.16
CA LYS A 79 11.56 4.78 10.51
C LYS A 79 11.32 3.33 10.98
N ASP A 80 10.07 2.98 11.19
CA ASP A 80 9.66 1.63 11.60
C ASP A 80 9.38 0.70 10.42
N ARG A 81 9.27 1.26 9.19
CA ARG A 81 9.09 0.50 7.95
C ARG A 81 9.88 1.13 6.81
N ALA A 82 10.69 0.32 6.14
CA ALA A 82 11.39 0.66 4.90
C ALA A 82 10.75 -0.08 3.73
N ARG A 83 10.49 0.62 2.62
CA ARG A 83 9.85 0.08 1.42
C ARG A 83 10.74 0.22 0.21
N PHE A 84 10.94 -0.88 -0.52
CA PHE A 84 11.44 -0.92 -1.87
C PHE A 84 10.26 -1.14 -2.81
N SER A 85 10.19 -0.41 -3.89
CA SER A 85 9.14 -0.62 -4.89
C SER A 85 9.67 -0.39 -6.29
N ARG A 86 9.27 -1.24 -7.22
CA ARG A 86 9.51 -1.05 -8.65
C ARG A 86 8.92 0.25 -9.17
N HIS A 87 7.84 0.71 -8.55
CA HIS A 87 7.09 1.91 -8.88
C HIS A 87 7.33 3.06 -7.90
N MET A 88 8.51 3.12 -7.28
CA MET A 88 8.81 4.14 -6.28
C MET A 88 8.89 5.55 -6.87
N PHE A 89 9.41 5.68 -8.07
CA PHE A 89 9.57 6.97 -8.74
C PHE A 89 8.98 6.93 -10.16
N SER A 90 8.17 7.92 -10.51
CA SER A 90 7.57 8.04 -11.83
C SER A 90 8.58 8.26 -12.96
N ASN A 91 9.78 8.78 -12.64
CA ASN A 91 10.79 9.21 -13.61
C ASN A 91 12.05 8.34 -13.58
N VAL A 92 12.05 7.25 -12.81
CA VAL A 92 13.21 6.36 -12.65
C VAL A 92 12.75 4.93 -12.82
N GLU A 93 13.38 4.20 -13.72
CA GLU A 93 13.18 2.75 -13.80
C GLU A 93 13.86 2.10 -12.60
N THR A 94 13.08 1.42 -11.75
CA THR A 94 13.59 0.74 -10.56
C THR A 94 13.57 -0.77 -10.78
N LYS A 95 14.76 -1.37 -10.78
CA LYS A 95 14.95 -2.82 -10.89
C LYS A 95 15.31 -3.40 -9.54
N LEU A 96 14.41 -4.16 -8.96
CA LEU A 96 14.64 -4.88 -7.71
C LEU A 96 14.85 -6.36 -8.01
N THR A 97 15.86 -6.99 -7.39
CA THR A 97 16.17 -8.40 -7.63
C THR A 97 16.54 -9.12 -6.35
N MET A 98 16.39 -10.44 -6.36
CA MET A 98 16.92 -11.37 -5.35
C MET A 98 17.55 -12.60 -5.99
N PHE A 99 18.23 -13.41 -5.18
CA PHE A 99 18.87 -14.68 -5.56
C PHE A 99 19.89 -14.50 -6.69
N GLY A 100 20.85 -13.61 -6.45
CA GLY A 100 21.92 -13.29 -7.43
C GLY A 100 21.39 -12.61 -8.69
N GLY A 101 20.26 -11.89 -8.60
CA GLY A 101 19.63 -11.23 -9.75
C GLY A 101 18.72 -12.15 -10.58
N SER A 102 18.50 -13.40 -10.14
CA SER A 102 17.75 -14.40 -10.92
C SER A 102 16.24 -14.24 -10.81
N VAL A 103 15.74 -13.49 -9.83
CA VAL A 103 14.31 -13.26 -9.60
C VAL A 103 14.06 -11.76 -9.42
N ASN A 104 13.12 -11.22 -10.20
CA ASN A 104 12.65 -9.86 -10.03
C ASN A 104 11.77 -9.76 -8.80
N VAL A 105 11.81 -8.61 -8.13
CA VAL A 105 10.99 -8.25 -6.99
C VAL A 105 10.09 -7.08 -7.37
N GLU A 106 8.81 -7.16 -7.06
CA GLU A 106 7.86 -6.06 -7.27
C GLU A 106 7.95 -5.05 -6.14
N GLU A 107 7.95 -5.55 -4.91
CA GLU A 107 7.97 -4.74 -3.70
C GLU A 107 8.61 -5.53 -2.54
N ALA A 108 9.32 -4.85 -1.68
CA ALA A 108 9.73 -5.40 -0.39
C ALA A 108 9.54 -4.38 0.72
N VAL A 109 9.01 -4.84 1.87
CA VAL A 109 8.83 -4.03 3.06
C VAL A 109 9.60 -4.68 4.20
N VAL A 110 10.47 -3.92 4.86
CA VAL A 110 11.21 -4.34 6.06
C VAL A 110 10.67 -3.60 7.26
N GLU A 111 10.26 -4.33 8.28
CA GLU A 111 9.69 -3.79 9.51
C GLU A 111 10.68 -3.85 10.67
N PHE A 112 10.75 -2.75 11.42
CA PHE A 112 11.60 -2.58 12.57
C PHE A 112 10.73 -2.59 13.84
N VAL A 113 11.04 -3.50 14.75
CA VAL A 113 10.39 -3.62 16.05
C VAL A 113 11.43 -3.33 17.14
N ASN A 114 11.12 -2.41 18.04
CA ASN A 114 12.07 -1.96 19.08
C ASN A 114 13.43 -1.52 18.49
N GLY A 115 13.40 -0.83 17.34
CA GLY A 115 14.58 -0.29 16.68
C GLY A 115 15.46 -1.32 15.97
N ARG A 116 15.01 -2.55 15.78
CA ARG A 116 15.71 -3.62 15.06
C ARG A 116 14.83 -4.21 13.97
N ALA A 117 15.43 -4.58 12.84
CA ALA A 117 14.74 -5.33 11.80
C ALA A 117 14.19 -6.64 12.40
N ALA A 118 12.92 -6.91 12.20
CA ALA A 118 12.24 -8.04 12.79
C ALA A 118 11.46 -8.88 11.79
N ARG A 119 11.01 -8.26 10.71
CA ARG A 119 10.18 -8.87 9.68
C ARG A 119 10.53 -8.28 8.33
N ALA A 120 10.34 -9.07 7.26
CA ALA A 120 10.33 -8.54 5.91
C ALA A 120 9.30 -9.29 5.07
N THR A 121 8.61 -8.58 4.21
CA THR A 121 7.71 -9.14 3.20
C THR A 121 8.23 -8.77 1.83
N VAL A 122 8.44 -9.75 0.95
CA VAL A 122 8.91 -9.56 -0.42
C VAL A 122 7.86 -10.10 -1.38
N SER A 123 7.30 -9.25 -2.23
CA SER A 123 6.39 -9.62 -3.30
C SER A 123 7.18 -9.85 -4.59
N PHE A 124 7.11 -11.06 -5.14
CA PHE A 124 7.72 -11.39 -6.43
C PHE A 124 6.72 -11.26 -7.57
N TYR A 125 5.47 -11.46 -7.27
CA TYR A 125 4.38 -11.33 -8.23
C TYR A 125 3.10 -10.95 -7.50
N ASN A 126 2.38 -10.01 -8.09
CA ASN A 126 1.00 -9.67 -7.73
C ASN A 126 0.26 -9.31 -9.02
N ARG A 127 -0.79 -10.05 -9.32
CA ARG A 127 -1.56 -9.89 -10.55
C ARG A 127 -2.10 -8.47 -10.74
N GLY A 128 -2.53 -7.82 -9.66
CA GLY A 128 -3.02 -6.44 -9.69
C GLY A 128 -1.96 -5.41 -10.11
N ASP A 129 -0.67 -5.73 -9.96
CA ASP A 129 0.45 -4.84 -10.31
C ASP A 129 1.12 -5.21 -11.63
N SER A 130 1.21 -6.52 -11.91
CA SER A 130 2.05 -7.04 -12.99
C SER A 130 1.23 -7.62 -14.15
N GLY A 131 -0.10 -7.64 -14.01
CA GLY A 131 -0.97 -8.33 -14.98
C GLY A 131 -0.90 -9.86 -14.86
N ASP A 132 -1.34 -10.55 -15.90
CA ASP A 132 -1.37 -12.01 -15.93
C ASP A 132 0.04 -12.60 -16.13
N ILE A 133 0.31 -13.72 -15.46
CA ILE A 133 1.53 -14.51 -15.62
C ILE A 133 1.18 -15.91 -16.14
N GLU A 134 2.00 -16.45 -17.02
CA GLU A 134 1.85 -17.86 -17.42
C GLU A 134 2.13 -18.79 -16.24
N VAL A 135 1.28 -19.82 -16.07
CA VAL A 135 1.42 -20.80 -14.97
C VAL A 135 2.80 -21.45 -14.94
N LYS A 136 3.37 -21.81 -16.10
CA LYS A 136 4.72 -22.38 -16.19
C LYS A 136 5.79 -21.44 -15.66
N GLU A 137 5.71 -20.15 -15.98
CA GLU A 137 6.66 -19.15 -15.49
C GLU A 137 6.50 -18.92 -13.99
N PHE A 138 5.27 -18.84 -13.52
CA PHE A 138 4.98 -18.77 -12.08
C PHE A 138 5.60 -19.94 -11.31
N GLU A 139 5.40 -21.18 -11.80
CA GLU A 139 5.97 -22.37 -11.19
C GLU A 139 7.51 -22.38 -11.25
N ARG A 140 8.10 -21.87 -12.34
CA ARG A 140 9.57 -21.74 -12.47
C ARG A 140 10.12 -20.84 -11.39
N ILE A 141 9.53 -19.66 -11.21
CA ILE A 141 9.92 -18.68 -10.19
C ILE A 141 9.76 -19.28 -8.79
N PHE A 142 8.60 -19.87 -8.52
CA PHE A 142 8.32 -20.54 -7.24
C PHE A 142 9.36 -21.61 -6.88
N LYS A 143 9.69 -22.50 -7.83
CA LYS A 143 10.70 -23.55 -7.63
C LYS A 143 12.09 -22.98 -7.39
N LEU A 144 12.48 -21.95 -8.16
CA LEU A 144 13.77 -21.28 -8.01
C LEU A 144 13.92 -20.66 -6.62
N ILE A 145 12.90 -19.92 -6.14
CA ILE A 145 12.89 -19.34 -4.80
C ILE A 145 12.99 -20.44 -3.74
N GLY A 146 12.18 -21.49 -3.84
CA GLY A 146 12.17 -22.60 -2.88
C GLY A 146 13.53 -23.32 -2.77
N GLN A 147 14.21 -23.56 -3.90
CA GLN A 147 15.54 -24.16 -3.94
C GLN A 147 16.58 -23.27 -3.24
N ASN A 148 16.60 -21.98 -3.55
CA ASN A 148 17.52 -21.04 -2.92
C ASN A 148 17.27 -20.90 -1.41
N LEU A 149 16.01 -20.85 -0.98
CA LEU A 149 15.67 -20.84 0.44
C LEU A 149 16.12 -22.11 1.16
N GLY A 150 16.01 -23.28 0.52
CA GLY A 150 16.53 -24.54 1.07
C GLY A 150 18.04 -24.48 1.28
N GLN A 151 18.79 -23.88 0.37
CA GLN A 151 20.25 -23.70 0.49
C GLN A 151 20.62 -22.71 1.61
N VAL A 152 19.92 -21.57 1.70
CA VAL A 152 20.19 -20.55 2.71
C VAL A 152 19.82 -21.04 4.11
N MET A 153 18.63 -21.62 4.26
CA MET A 153 18.07 -22.02 5.55
C MET A 153 18.64 -23.36 6.07
N LYS A 154 19.17 -24.20 5.16
CA LYS A 154 19.74 -25.54 5.44
C LYS A 154 18.77 -26.48 6.19
N VAL A 155 17.48 -26.28 5.99
CA VAL A 155 16.38 -27.10 6.56
C VAL A 155 15.37 -27.43 5.46
N ALA A 156 14.69 -28.56 5.61
CA ALA A 156 13.61 -28.94 4.69
C ALA A 156 12.35 -28.08 4.94
N PRO A 157 11.68 -27.66 3.88
CA PRO A 157 10.42 -26.91 4.03
C PRO A 157 9.28 -27.80 4.51
N LYS A 158 8.35 -27.19 5.23
CA LYS A 158 7.07 -27.82 5.61
C LYS A 158 5.93 -27.10 4.91
N ARG A 159 5.12 -27.86 4.18
CA ARG A 159 3.91 -27.31 3.57
C ARG A 159 2.89 -26.95 4.65
N GLN A 160 2.21 -25.82 4.46
CA GLN A 160 1.16 -25.33 5.34
C GLN A 160 0.02 -24.76 4.51
N THR A 161 -1.21 -25.08 4.92
CA THR A 161 -2.41 -24.40 4.44
C THR A 161 -2.65 -23.22 5.36
N LEU A 162 -2.51 -21.99 4.82
CA LEU A 162 -2.53 -20.77 5.62
C LEU A 162 -3.92 -20.14 5.67
N SER A 163 -4.81 -20.54 4.77
CA SER A 163 -6.09 -19.90 4.67
C SER A 163 -7.02 -20.29 5.79
N SER A 164 -7.32 -19.33 6.61
CA SER A 164 -8.57 -19.29 7.37
C SER A 164 -9.67 -18.51 6.63
N ASN A 165 -9.35 -17.79 5.57
CA ASN A 165 -10.26 -16.89 4.89
C ASN A 165 -10.57 -17.39 3.49
N ALA A 166 -11.83 -17.82 3.27
CA ALA A 166 -12.31 -18.45 2.05
C ALA A 166 -12.22 -17.57 0.77
N ALA A 167 -11.87 -16.29 0.91
CA ALA A 167 -11.83 -15.37 -0.23
C ALA A 167 -10.62 -15.63 -1.14
N LEU A 168 -9.48 -16.05 -0.56
CA LEU A 168 -8.26 -16.33 -1.29
C LEU A 168 -7.50 -17.48 -0.63
N PRO A 169 -7.81 -18.75 -0.99
CA PRO A 169 -7.10 -19.90 -0.44
C PRO A 169 -5.60 -19.76 -0.64
N THR A 170 -4.85 -19.78 0.45
CA THR A 170 -3.40 -19.57 0.44
C THR A 170 -2.69 -20.80 0.95
N THR A 171 -1.69 -21.24 0.22
CA THR A 171 -0.74 -22.28 0.60
C THR A 171 0.63 -21.65 0.81
N GLY A 172 1.37 -22.16 1.79
CA GLY A 172 2.73 -21.72 2.05
C GLY A 172 3.69 -22.87 2.27
N TRP A 173 4.97 -22.59 2.04
CA TRP A 173 6.08 -23.46 2.40
C TRP A 173 6.95 -22.74 3.41
N ASN A 174 7.14 -23.36 4.57
CA ASN A 174 7.80 -22.76 5.71
C ASN A 174 9.14 -23.44 5.99
N TRP A 175 10.21 -22.65 6.06
CA TRP A 175 11.53 -23.00 6.54
C TRP A 175 11.72 -22.35 7.91
N THR A 176 11.93 -23.17 8.94
CA THR A 176 12.18 -22.67 10.30
C THR A 176 13.52 -23.14 10.79
N SER A 177 14.38 -22.20 11.17
CA SER A 177 15.71 -22.45 11.74
C SER A 177 15.93 -21.59 13.00
N PRO A 178 16.94 -21.85 13.82
CA PRO A 178 17.31 -20.96 14.92
C PRO A 178 17.68 -19.54 14.49
N ALA A 179 18.09 -19.36 13.22
CA ALA A 179 18.46 -18.05 12.67
C ALA A 179 17.25 -17.21 12.24
N GLY A 180 16.12 -17.83 11.95
CA GLY A 180 14.92 -17.13 11.46
C GLY A 180 13.95 -18.06 10.76
N ILE A 181 12.91 -17.45 10.22
CA ILE A 181 11.81 -18.12 9.54
C ILE A 181 11.66 -17.51 8.15
N ALA A 182 11.44 -18.37 7.15
CA ALA A 182 11.06 -17.99 5.81
C ALA A 182 9.78 -18.71 5.42
N LEU A 183 8.76 -17.98 4.98
CA LEU A 183 7.49 -18.52 4.52
C LEU A 183 7.22 -18.02 3.10
N LEU A 184 7.26 -18.92 2.13
CA LEU A 184 6.89 -18.65 0.74
C LEU A 184 5.42 -18.96 0.54
N GLU A 185 4.62 -17.95 0.26
CA GLU A 185 3.16 -18.03 0.14
C GLU A 185 2.69 -17.79 -1.28
N TYR A 186 1.64 -18.49 -1.69
CA TYR A 186 0.92 -18.25 -2.94
C TYR A 186 -0.56 -18.64 -2.80
N ASN A 187 -1.41 -18.11 -3.68
CA ASN A 187 -2.81 -18.57 -3.76
C ASN A 187 -2.90 -19.94 -4.43
N GLU A 188 -3.88 -20.74 -4.05
CA GLU A 188 -4.19 -22.00 -4.75
C GLU A 188 -4.84 -21.68 -6.11
N TYR A 189 -4.14 -21.95 -7.21
CA TYR A 189 -4.59 -21.66 -8.58
C TYR A 189 -4.97 -22.90 -9.41
N ASN A 190 -4.58 -24.09 -8.97
CA ASN A 190 -4.88 -25.37 -9.63
C ASN A 190 -5.76 -26.25 -8.76
N THR A 191 -6.93 -25.77 -8.33
CA THR A 191 -7.89 -26.59 -7.61
C THR A 191 -8.74 -27.38 -8.61
N PRO A 192 -8.87 -28.72 -8.49
CA PRO A 192 -9.73 -29.50 -9.38
C PRO A 192 -11.14 -28.92 -9.45
N GLY A 193 -11.63 -28.65 -10.66
CA GLY A 193 -12.96 -28.08 -10.91
C GLY A 193 -13.06 -26.55 -10.79
N LYS A 194 -11.95 -25.85 -10.50
CA LYS A 194 -11.88 -24.38 -10.53
C LYS A 194 -10.63 -23.92 -11.26
N THR A 195 -10.81 -23.20 -12.36
CA THR A 195 -9.72 -22.52 -13.04
C THR A 195 -9.51 -21.19 -12.33
N THR A 196 -8.50 -21.11 -11.49
CA THR A 196 -8.08 -19.85 -10.85
C THR A 196 -6.68 -19.50 -11.37
N ASN A 197 -6.45 -18.24 -11.66
CA ASN A 197 -5.13 -17.77 -12.07
C ASN A 197 -4.23 -17.56 -10.85
N PRO A 198 -2.89 -17.60 -11.01
CA PRO A 198 -1.98 -17.09 -10.01
C PRO A 198 -2.32 -15.63 -9.67
N GLU A 199 -2.47 -15.31 -8.39
CA GLU A 199 -2.80 -13.96 -7.94
C GLU A 199 -1.61 -13.28 -7.26
N PHE A 200 -0.81 -14.06 -6.52
CA PHE A 200 0.39 -13.55 -5.86
C PHE A 200 1.43 -14.64 -5.57
N LEU A 201 2.68 -14.21 -5.44
CA LEU A 201 3.80 -14.98 -4.91
C LEU A 201 4.61 -14.08 -4.00
N ARG A 202 4.68 -14.38 -2.70
CA ARG A 202 5.39 -13.57 -1.73
C ARG A 202 6.18 -14.40 -0.73
N LEU A 203 7.25 -13.80 -0.22
CA LEU A 203 8.11 -14.36 0.80
C LEU A 203 8.02 -13.50 2.05
N LYS A 204 7.65 -14.11 3.17
CA LYS A 204 7.74 -13.51 4.50
C LYS A 204 8.99 -14.02 5.19
N LEU A 205 9.81 -13.10 5.70
CA LEU A 205 10.98 -13.38 6.52
C LEU A 205 10.72 -12.85 7.93
N ALA A 206 11.06 -13.62 8.94
CA ALA A 206 10.83 -13.21 10.32
C ALA A 206 11.98 -13.64 11.23
N ALA A 207 12.29 -12.79 12.21
CA ALA A 207 13.15 -13.16 13.33
C ALA A 207 12.53 -14.33 14.12
N PRO A 208 13.33 -15.16 14.81
CA PRO A 208 12.83 -16.35 15.53
C PRO A 208 11.68 -16.05 16.49
N ASN A 209 11.70 -14.90 17.13
CA ASN A 209 10.68 -14.46 18.09
C ASN A 209 9.42 -13.85 17.40
N GLN A 210 9.35 -13.86 16.07
CA GLN A 210 8.22 -13.36 15.27
C GLN A 210 7.47 -14.49 14.54
N ALA A 211 7.57 -15.72 15.00
CA ALA A 211 6.97 -16.88 14.37
C ALA A 211 5.46 -16.76 14.16
N ASP A 212 4.74 -16.24 15.14
CA ASP A 212 3.28 -16.12 15.07
C ASP A 212 2.85 -15.15 13.97
N TRP A 213 3.60 -14.06 13.75
CA TRP A 213 3.35 -13.15 12.64
C TRP A 213 3.53 -13.82 11.29
N SER A 214 4.63 -14.55 11.07
CA SER A 214 4.90 -15.23 9.79
C SER A 214 3.82 -16.27 9.47
N MET A 215 3.27 -16.91 10.50
CA MET A 215 2.25 -17.94 10.37
C MET A 215 0.82 -17.40 10.22
N GLY A 216 0.64 -16.07 10.18
CA GLY A 216 -0.70 -15.47 10.17
C GLY A 216 -1.52 -15.80 11.42
N LYS A 217 -0.88 -16.28 12.47
CA LYS A 217 -1.57 -16.51 13.73
C LYS A 217 -1.88 -15.17 14.36
N MET A 218 -3.15 -14.92 14.55
CA MET A 218 -3.57 -13.75 15.31
C MET A 218 -3.06 -13.89 16.74
N ALA A 219 -2.29 -12.89 17.19
CA ALA A 219 -2.28 -12.60 18.62
C ALA A 219 -3.74 -12.41 19.08
N THR A 220 -4.04 -12.71 20.33
CA THR A 220 -5.36 -12.43 20.92
C THR A 220 -5.85 -11.07 20.44
N GLY A 221 -7.06 -11.01 19.89
CA GLY A 221 -7.60 -9.79 19.28
C GLY A 221 -7.47 -8.59 20.22
N VAL A 222 -7.36 -7.40 19.67
CA VAL A 222 -7.24 -6.17 20.46
C VAL A 222 -8.44 -6.03 21.39
N GLN A 223 -8.17 -5.70 22.65
CA GLN A 223 -9.22 -5.46 23.64
C GLN A 223 -9.73 -4.01 23.52
N ARG A 224 -11.02 -3.81 23.80
CA ARG A 224 -11.63 -2.46 23.78
C ARG A 224 -10.87 -1.46 24.66
N MET A 225 -10.46 -1.89 25.85
CA MET A 225 -9.66 -1.07 26.78
C MET A 225 -8.30 -0.67 26.21
N GLU A 226 -7.64 -1.53 25.44
CA GLU A 226 -6.37 -1.21 24.78
C GLU A 226 -6.54 -0.12 23.72
N LEU A 227 -7.64 -0.12 22.97
CA LEU A 227 -7.90 0.93 21.98
C LEU A 227 -8.11 2.27 22.65
N VAL A 228 -8.88 2.33 23.74
CA VAL A 228 -9.08 3.56 24.50
C VAL A 228 -7.75 4.11 25.05
N GLN A 229 -6.82 3.26 25.49
CA GLN A 229 -5.51 3.69 25.97
C GLN A 229 -4.62 4.31 24.87
N ARG A 230 -4.91 4.02 23.61
CA ARG A 230 -4.21 4.63 22.47
C ARG A 230 -4.71 6.04 22.12
N VAL A 231 -5.80 6.49 22.73
CA VAL A 231 -6.30 7.85 22.56
C VAL A 231 -5.40 8.82 23.31
N LYS A 232 -4.84 9.77 22.59
CA LYS A 232 -3.99 10.84 23.13
C LYS A 232 -4.74 12.15 23.15
N LYS A 233 -4.47 12.94 24.19
CA LYS A 233 -4.98 14.31 24.33
C LYS A 233 -3.79 15.24 24.51
N THR A 234 -3.73 16.30 23.72
CA THR A 234 -2.68 17.29 23.80
C THR A 234 -3.15 18.56 24.51
N ALA A 235 -2.23 19.38 24.99
CA ALA A 235 -2.53 20.69 25.57
C ALA A 235 -3.27 21.62 24.57
N ASP A 236 -3.00 21.44 23.28
CA ASP A 236 -3.62 22.21 22.18
C ASP A 236 -5.08 21.79 21.87
N GLY A 237 -5.62 20.82 22.61
CA GLY A 237 -6.99 20.34 22.45
C GLY A 237 -7.17 19.27 21.38
N ASP A 238 -6.10 18.72 20.82
CA ASP A 238 -6.23 17.55 19.94
C ASP A 238 -6.61 16.31 20.75
N VAL A 239 -7.56 15.57 20.23
CA VAL A 239 -7.91 14.21 20.68
C VAL A 239 -7.70 13.29 19.49
N TYR A 240 -6.74 12.38 19.57
CA TYR A 240 -6.43 11.52 18.43
C TYR A 240 -5.93 10.12 18.83
N ILE A 241 -6.15 9.18 17.93
CA ILE A 241 -5.74 7.79 18.05
C ILE A 241 -4.28 7.66 17.61
N SER A 242 -3.43 7.17 18.50
CA SER A 242 -2.01 6.90 18.22
C SER A 242 -1.80 5.44 17.84
N GLY A 243 -0.66 5.17 17.15
CA GLY A 243 -0.25 3.81 16.81
C GLY A 243 -0.99 3.18 15.63
N VAL A 244 -1.67 3.98 14.80
CA VAL A 244 -2.15 3.52 13.49
C VAL A 244 -0.94 3.37 12.56
N PRO A 245 -0.63 2.15 12.09
CA PRO A 245 0.58 1.94 11.30
C PRO A 245 0.50 2.65 9.95
N MET A 246 1.63 3.08 9.42
CA MET A 246 1.69 3.60 8.07
C MET A 246 1.85 2.45 7.07
N VAL A 247 1.02 2.44 6.05
CA VAL A 247 1.16 1.63 4.84
C VAL A 247 1.10 2.60 3.67
N ASP A 248 2.14 2.61 2.85
CA ASP A 248 2.17 3.43 1.66
C ASP A 248 1.55 2.68 0.48
N GLN A 249 0.51 3.25 -0.12
CA GLN A 249 -0.12 2.68 -1.31
C GLN A 249 0.75 2.81 -2.57
N GLY A 250 1.78 3.66 -2.55
CA GLY A 250 2.61 4.00 -3.71
C GLY A 250 1.82 4.76 -4.77
N GLN A 251 2.24 4.59 -6.02
CA GLN A 251 1.60 5.22 -7.19
C GLN A 251 0.35 4.48 -7.69
N LYS A 252 -0.19 3.57 -6.88
CA LYS A 252 -1.30 2.68 -7.24
C LYS A 252 -2.64 3.22 -6.72
N GLY A 253 -3.73 2.80 -7.37
CA GLY A 253 -5.10 3.06 -6.93
C GLY A 253 -5.52 2.30 -5.65
N TYR A 254 -4.60 2.02 -4.75
CA TYR A 254 -4.81 1.15 -3.59
C TYR A 254 -5.20 1.88 -2.30
N CYS A 255 -5.68 3.11 -2.37
CA CYS A 255 -6.05 3.88 -1.17
C CYS A 255 -7.03 3.12 -0.25
N VAL A 256 -8.01 2.41 -0.82
CA VAL A 256 -8.95 1.59 -0.05
C VAL A 256 -8.25 0.40 0.59
N ALA A 257 -7.45 -0.34 -0.18
CA ALA A 257 -6.74 -1.52 0.29
C ALA A 257 -5.73 -1.17 1.39
N ALA A 258 -4.93 -0.11 1.19
CA ALA A 258 -3.94 0.36 2.15
C ALA A 258 -4.60 0.89 3.44
N SER A 259 -5.71 1.66 3.35
CA SER A 259 -6.44 2.13 4.52
C SER A 259 -7.07 0.99 5.31
N CYS A 260 -7.61 -0.03 4.64
CA CYS A 260 -8.13 -1.23 5.30
C CYS A 260 -7.01 -2.03 5.97
N GLN A 261 -5.86 -2.23 5.32
CA GLN A 261 -4.71 -2.88 5.92
C GLN A 261 -4.26 -2.15 7.19
N ARG A 262 -4.10 -0.82 7.13
CA ARG A 262 -3.71 0.00 8.29
C ARG A 262 -4.67 -0.17 9.47
N LEU A 263 -5.97 -0.17 9.18
CA LEU A 263 -7.00 -0.39 10.19
C LEU A 263 -6.93 -1.80 10.78
N PHE A 264 -6.72 -2.82 9.96
CA PHE A 264 -6.62 -4.21 10.41
C PHE A 264 -5.35 -4.46 11.23
N GLU A 265 -4.21 -3.98 10.78
CA GLU A 265 -2.97 -4.08 11.54
C GLU A 265 -3.07 -3.36 12.89
N TYR A 266 -3.69 -2.18 12.92
CA TYR A 266 -3.98 -1.47 14.15
C TYR A 266 -4.80 -2.32 15.13
N MET A 267 -5.72 -3.13 14.63
CA MET A 267 -6.55 -4.06 15.39
C MET A 267 -5.92 -5.45 15.55
N ARG A 268 -4.65 -5.62 15.15
CA ARG A 268 -3.91 -6.90 15.17
C ARG A 268 -4.54 -8.00 14.31
N ILE A 269 -5.21 -7.63 13.23
CA ILE A 269 -5.76 -8.55 12.24
C ILE A 269 -4.74 -8.65 11.10
N PRO A 270 -4.13 -9.82 10.85
CA PRO A 270 -3.17 -9.99 9.76
C PRO A 270 -3.84 -9.80 8.40
N CYS A 271 -3.35 -8.86 7.62
CA CYS A 271 -3.77 -8.59 6.26
C CYS A 271 -2.72 -7.72 5.58
N ASP A 272 -2.55 -7.82 4.27
CA ASP A 272 -1.75 -6.88 3.50
C ASP A 272 -2.57 -6.19 2.40
N GLN A 273 -2.00 -5.11 1.81
CA GLN A 273 -2.73 -4.32 0.83
C GLN A 273 -3.08 -5.09 -0.45
N HIS A 274 -2.26 -6.05 -0.86
CA HIS A 274 -2.50 -6.83 -2.08
C HIS A 274 -3.63 -7.85 -1.87
N GLU A 275 -3.63 -8.53 -0.72
CA GLU A 275 -4.74 -9.39 -0.31
C GLU A 275 -6.03 -8.57 -0.18
N MET A 276 -5.94 -7.39 0.42
CA MET A 276 -7.07 -6.49 0.55
C MET A 276 -7.53 -5.95 -0.80
N ALA A 277 -6.62 -5.57 -1.70
CA ALA A 277 -6.95 -5.10 -3.05
C ALA A 277 -7.77 -6.14 -3.82
N LYS A 278 -7.39 -7.42 -3.72
CA LYS A 278 -8.18 -8.51 -4.31
C LYS A 278 -9.57 -8.63 -3.69
N LEU A 279 -9.67 -8.55 -2.37
CA LEU A 279 -10.94 -8.64 -1.66
C LEU A 279 -11.91 -7.50 -2.00
N VAL A 280 -11.38 -6.29 -2.18
CA VAL A 280 -12.19 -5.12 -2.54
C VAL A 280 -12.31 -4.91 -4.04
N SER A 281 -11.78 -5.84 -4.85
CA SER A 281 -11.75 -5.76 -6.31
C SER A 281 -11.11 -4.45 -6.81
N ALA A 282 -10.01 -4.05 -6.15
CA ALA A 282 -9.20 -2.92 -6.57
C ALA A 282 -8.16 -3.37 -7.59
N ASP A 283 -7.92 -2.54 -8.59
CA ASP A 283 -6.75 -2.67 -9.47
C ASP A 283 -5.79 -1.48 -9.29
N ALA A 284 -4.56 -1.63 -9.78
CA ALA A 284 -3.52 -0.64 -9.56
C ALA A 284 -3.76 0.68 -10.30
N GLU A 285 -4.48 0.66 -11.42
CA GLU A 285 -4.72 1.82 -12.28
C GLU A 285 -6.01 2.57 -11.90
N SER A 286 -7.14 1.85 -11.87
CA SER A 286 -8.47 2.44 -11.69
C SER A 286 -8.96 2.45 -10.23
N GLY A 287 -8.29 1.70 -9.35
CA GLY A 287 -8.66 1.59 -7.94
C GLY A 287 -9.99 0.86 -7.71
N THR A 288 -10.73 1.29 -6.70
CA THR A 288 -12.02 0.70 -6.32
C THR A 288 -13.11 1.75 -6.30
N GLY A 289 -14.15 1.55 -7.09
CA GLY A 289 -15.35 2.40 -7.01
C GLY A 289 -16.01 2.30 -5.63
N ILE A 290 -16.42 3.44 -5.06
CA ILE A 290 -16.93 3.53 -3.67
C ILE A 290 -18.14 2.62 -3.41
N LEU A 291 -19.04 2.45 -4.37
CA LEU A 291 -20.20 1.54 -4.22
C LEU A 291 -19.76 0.07 -4.27
N ALA A 292 -18.79 -0.26 -5.11
CA ALA A 292 -18.22 -1.61 -5.18
C ALA A 292 -17.47 -1.95 -3.89
N MET A 293 -16.70 -1.00 -3.36
CA MET A 293 -16.01 -1.11 -2.09
C MET A 293 -16.96 -1.44 -0.94
N GLN A 294 -18.05 -0.71 -0.78
CA GLN A 294 -19.02 -0.96 0.32
C GLN A 294 -19.56 -2.39 0.29
N LYS A 295 -19.88 -2.91 -0.90
CA LYS A 295 -20.34 -4.30 -1.07
C LYS A 295 -19.24 -5.31 -0.72
N SER A 296 -18.01 -5.01 -1.08
CA SER A 296 -16.87 -5.87 -0.82
C SER A 296 -16.47 -5.88 0.66
N LEU A 297 -16.45 -4.70 1.30
CA LEU A 297 -16.17 -4.59 2.73
C LEU A 297 -17.23 -5.30 3.59
N ALA A 298 -18.49 -5.32 3.17
CA ALA A 298 -19.52 -6.09 3.85
C ALA A 298 -19.25 -7.62 3.82
N LYS A 299 -18.56 -8.14 2.78
CA LYS A 299 -18.16 -9.55 2.71
C LYS A 299 -16.98 -9.87 3.64
N ILE A 300 -16.15 -8.89 3.94
CA ILE A 300 -14.98 -9.01 4.83
C ILE A 300 -15.38 -9.30 6.27
N ASP A 301 -16.56 -8.86 6.69
CA ASP A 301 -17.13 -9.09 8.02
C ASP A 301 -16.99 -10.56 8.48
N GLY A 302 -17.43 -11.51 7.63
CA GLY A 302 -17.32 -12.93 7.92
C GLY A 302 -15.89 -13.45 7.94
N ALA A 303 -15.06 -12.98 7.01
CA ALA A 303 -13.71 -13.48 6.80
C ALA A 303 -12.76 -13.10 7.95
N PHE A 304 -12.86 -11.88 8.46
CA PHE A 304 -11.92 -11.35 9.46
C PHE A 304 -12.50 -11.23 10.88
N LYS A 305 -13.72 -11.73 11.11
CA LYS A 305 -14.43 -11.64 12.42
C LYS A 305 -14.55 -10.20 12.92
N VAL A 306 -14.75 -9.27 12.00
CA VAL A 306 -15.00 -7.85 12.26
C VAL A 306 -16.47 -7.55 12.05
N THR A 307 -16.94 -6.40 12.50
CA THR A 307 -18.25 -5.82 12.17
C THR A 307 -18.03 -4.61 11.30
N PHE A 308 -18.44 -4.67 10.05
CA PHE A 308 -18.49 -3.54 9.14
C PHE A 308 -19.81 -2.79 9.30
N LYS A 309 -19.72 -1.49 9.54
CA LYS A 309 -20.91 -0.63 9.71
C LYS A 309 -20.79 0.63 8.87
N PRO A 310 -21.63 0.81 7.84
CA PRO A 310 -21.75 2.09 7.15
C PRO A 310 -22.42 3.11 8.07
N LEU A 311 -21.75 4.25 8.28
CA LEU A 311 -22.21 5.37 9.09
C LEU A 311 -22.79 6.48 8.20
N ILE A 312 -22.16 6.69 7.03
CA ILE A 312 -22.64 7.58 5.97
C ILE A 312 -22.53 6.81 4.66
N ASN A 313 -23.64 6.69 3.94
CA ASN A 313 -23.69 6.01 2.65
C ASN A 313 -23.29 6.93 1.50
N PRO A 314 -22.46 6.46 0.55
CA PRO A 314 -22.07 7.22 -0.65
C PRO A 314 -23.25 7.71 -1.48
N GLU A 315 -24.32 6.94 -1.53
CA GLU A 315 -25.54 7.31 -2.28
C GLU A 315 -26.13 8.66 -1.83
N THR A 316 -25.93 9.05 -0.56
CA THR A 316 -26.40 10.32 -0.04
C THR A 316 -25.60 11.51 -0.54
N TYR A 317 -24.34 11.29 -0.97
CA TYR A 317 -23.50 12.31 -1.58
C TYR A 317 -23.92 12.60 -3.04
N TYR A 318 -24.16 11.53 -3.82
CA TYR A 318 -24.42 11.64 -5.26
C TYR A 318 -25.89 11.90 -5.63
N SER A 319 -26.84 11.73 -4.71
CA SER A 319 -28.27 11.76 -5.03
C SER A 319 -28.93 13.13 -4.88
N GLY A 320 -28.16 14.19 -4.63
CA GLY A 320 -28.68 15.55 -4.49
C GLY A 320 -29.47 15.80 -3.17
N PRO A 321 -30.10 16.98 -3.05
CA PRO A 321 -30.64 17.45 -1.76
C PRO A 321 -31.84 16.64 -1.20
N ASN A 322 -32.41 15.75 -1.98
CA ASN A 322 -33.60 14.99 -1.57
C ASN A 322 -33.31 13.71 -0.77
N LYS A 323 -32.07 13.23 -0.69
CA LYS A 323 -31.71 12.13 0.20
C LYS A 323 -31.14 12.67 1.50
N ARG A 324 -31.70 12.22 2.62
CA ARG A 324 -31.25 12.64 3.96
C ARG A 324 -29.81 12.21 4.22
N ARG A 325 -28.89 13.12 4.02
CA ARG A 325 -27.53 13.03 4.56
C ARG A 325 -27.58 13.27 6.08
N VAL A 326 -26.70 12.64 6.84
CA VAL A 326 -26.52 13.00 8.25
C VAL A 326 -26.18 14.49 8.35
N SER A 327 -26.65 15.15 9.40
CA SER A 327 -26.31 16.56 9.63
C SER A 327 -24.82 16.72 9.98
N ASP A 328 -24.28 17.94 9.82
CA ASP A 328 -22.95 18.32 10.25
C ASP A 328 -22.72 18.02 11.75
N LYS A 329 -23.69 18.30 12.60
CA LYS A 329 -23.64 17.96 14.04
C LYS A 329 -23.56 16.45 14.26
N ALA A 330 -24.32 15.65 13.50
CA ALA A 330 -24.25 14.20 13.59
C ALA A 330 -22.91 13.66 13.08
N PHE A 331 -22.32 14.25 12.03
CA PHE A 331 -20.98 13.91 11.57
C PHE A 331 -19.94 14.14 12.67
N VAL A 332 -19.94 15.32 13.30
CA VAL A 332 -19.04 15.64 14.43
C VAL A 332 -19.22 14.65 15.57
N SER A 333 -20.49 14.31 15.91
CA SER A 333 -20.79 13.34 16.97
C SER A 333 -20.25 11.95 16.66
N LEU A 334 -20.36 11.48 15.40
CA LEU A 334 -19.80 10.21 14.97
C LEU A 334 -18.25 10.21 15.07
N VAL A 335 -17.60 11.26 14.55
CA VAL A 335 -16.14 11.38 14.64
C VAL A 335 -15.70 11.32 16.09
N LYS A 336 -16.34 12.09 16.96
CA LYS A 336 -16.03 12.13 18.39
C LYS A 336 -16.25 10.78 19.05
N GLU A 337 -17.38 10.14 18.83
CA GLU A 337 -17.74 8.85 19.43
C GLU A 337 -16.68 7.78 19.13
N TYR A 338 -16.28 7.65 17.87
CA TYR A 338 -15.34 6.59 17.48
C TYR A 338 -13.90 6.94 17.85
N ALA A 339 -13.48 8.19 17.73
CA ALA A 339 -12.16 8.62 18.15
C ALA A 339 -11.96 8.44 19.67
N ASP A 340 -12.93 8.80 20.49
CA ASP A 340 -12.88 8.61 21.96
C ASP A 340 -12.79 7.12 22.36
N LYS A 341 -13.34 6.23 21.52
CA LYS A 341 -13.23 4.76 21.69
C LYS A 341 -11.94 4.17 21.16
N GLY A 342 -11.09 4.98 20.52
CA GLY A 342 -9.86 4.53 19.87
C GLY A 342 -10.10 3.71 18.59
N VAL A 343 -11.20 3.93 17.89
CA VAL A 343 -11.58 3.24 16.64
C VAL A 343 -11.43 4.20 15.46
N PRO A 344 -10.39 4.06 14.61
CA PRO A 344 -10.28 4.84 13.39
C PRO A 344 -11.45 4.58 12.44
N LEU A 345 -11.90 5.61 11.72
CA LEU A 345 -12.96 5.48 10.74
C LEU A 345 -12.39 5.48 9.31
N LEU A 346 -12.84 4.54 8.48
CA LEU A 346 -12.62 4.59 7.04
C LEU A 346 -13.44 5.75 6.45
N TRP A 347 -12.75 6.68 5.80
CA TRP A 347 -13.29 7.92 5.30
C TRP A 347 -13.08 8.07 3.80
N GLY A 348 -14.15 7.86 3.03
CA GLY A 348 -14.20 8.14 1.61
C GLY A 348 -14.55 9.60 1.36
N LEU A 349 -13.74 10.29 0.59
CA LEU A 349 -13.87 11.72 0.37
C LEU A 349 -13.61 12.12 -1.09
N ALA A 350 -14.10 13.30 -1.49
CA ALA A 350 -13.72 13.99 -2.71
C ALA A 350 -12.43 14.79 -2.47
N LEU A 351 -11.32 14.27 -3.01
CA LEU A 351 -9.99 14.84 -2.82
C LEU A 351 -9.83 16.16 -3.56
N GLY A 352 -9.12 17.10 -2.97
CA GLY A 352 -8.75 18.38 -3.61
C GLY A 352 -9.84 19.44 -3.62
N GLU A 353 -11.07 19.12 -3.22
CA GLU A 353 -12.18 20.10 -3.19
C GLU A 353 -12.08 21.11 -2.03
N ARG A 354 -11.32 20.77 -0.99
CA ARG A 354 -11.14 21.62 0.19
C ARG A 354 -9.68 21.58 0.66
N PRO A 355 -9.21 22.69 1.28
CA PRO A 355 -7.84 22.77 1.79
C PRO A 355 -7.61 21.83 2.98
N GLU A 356 -6.38 21.33 3.07
CA GLU A 356 -5.91 20.48 4.16
C GLU A 356 -4.51 20.89 4.62
N ILE A 357 -4.09 20.49 5.81
CA ILE A 357 -2.80 20.82 6.42
C ILE A 357 -2.10 19.51 6.87
N PRO A 358 -0.88 19.23 6.40
CA PRO A 358 -0.19 19.89 5.29
C PRO A 358 -0.97 19.76 3.97
N PRO A 359 -0.73 20.63 2.98
CA PRO A 359 -1.43 20.60 1.70
C PRO A 359 -1.16 19.31 0.94
N LEU A 360 -1.93 19.07 -0.14
CA LEU A 360 -1.70 17.95 -1.04
C LEU A 360 -0.29 18.03 -1.65
N PRO A 361 0.41 16.90 -1.80
CA PRO A 361 1.76 16.89 -2.37
C PRO A 361 1.71 17.27 -3.86
N MET A 362 2.69 18.03 -4.30
CA MET A 362 2.88 18.30 -5.73
C MET A 362 3.24 17.01 -6.47
N GLY A 363 2.57 16.74 -7.59
CA GLY A 363 2.83 15.56 -8.43
C GLY A 363 2.12 14.27 -7.99
N GLY A 364 1.33 14.31 -6.90
CA GLY A 364 0.47 13.21 -6.48
C GLY A 364 -0.97 13.34 -7.01
N GLN A 365 -1.85 12.48 -6.50
CA GLN A 365 -3.28 12.59 -6.76
C GLN A 365 -3.82 13.89 -6.14
N VAL A 366 -4.46 14.74 -6.94
CA VAL A 366 -4.97 16.05 -6.50
C VAL A 366 -6.50 16.16 -6.55
N SER A 367 -7.20 15.17 -7.12
CA SER A 367 -8.65 15.17 -7.27
C SER A 367 -9.22 13.75 -7.34
N GLY A 368 -10.55 13.64 -7.32
CA GLY A 368 -11.28 12.38 -7.43
C GLY A 368 -11.59 11.73 -6.08
N GLY A 369 -12.08 10.51 -6.12
CA GLY A 369 -12.36 9.72 -4.90
C GLY A 369 -11.08 9.25 -4.23
N HIS A 370 -11.04 9.32 -2.89
CA HIS A 370 -9.90 8.84 -2.11
C HIS A 370 -10.38 8.26 -0.78
N MET A 371 -9.58 7.33 -0.20
CA MET A 371 -9.87 6.72 1.11
C MET A 371 -8.77 7.06 2.09
N ARG A 372 -9.19 7.51 3.27
CA ARG A 372 -8.33 7.87 4.41
C ARG A 372 -8.83 7.25 5.70
N LEU A 373 -8.10 7.44 6.78
CA LEU A 373 -8.55 7.13 8.13
C LEU A 373 -8.73 8.41 8.96
N ILE A 374 -9.95 8.66 9.44
CA ILE A 374 -10.14 9.64 10.51
C ILE A 374 -9.60 9.04 11.79
N ILE A 375 -8.72 9.78 12.45
CA ILE A 375 -8.07 9.35 13.70
C ILE A 375 -8.36 10.28 14.87
N GLY A 376 -9.06 11.40 14.66
CA GLY A 376 -9.33 12.30 15.76
C GLY A 376 -9.98 13.63 15.37
N TYR A 377 -9.96 14.53 16.32
CA TYR A 377 -10.56 15.86 16.20
C TYR A 377 -9.90 16.87 17.14
N ASN A 378 -10.11 18.15 16.85
CA ASN A 378 -9.89 19.28 17.76
C ASN A 378 -11.13 20.18 17.74
N LEU A 379 -11.95 20.12 18.79
CA LEU A 379 -13.19 20.90 18.84
C LEU A 379 -12.91 22.40 19.02
N ALA A 380 -11.86 22.77 19.77
CA ALA A 380 -11.53 24.18 20.00
C ALA A 380 -11.11 24.88 18.70
N LYS A 381 -10.39 24.17 17.83
CA LYS A 381 -9.95 24.67 16.52
C LYS A 381 -10.92 24.31 15.40
N ASN A 382 -12.02 23.61 15.70
CA ASN A 382 -13.00 23.09 14.75
C ASN A 382 -12.36 22.30 13.61
N GLN A 383 -11.47 21.34 13.94
CA GLN A 383 -10.68 20.56 12.98
C GLN A 383 -10.92 19.07 13.12
N LEU A 384 -10.96 18.39 11.97
CA LEU A 384 -10.82 16.95 11.83
C LEU A 384 -9.33 16.58 11.76
N LEU A 385 -8.95 15.49 12.42
CA LEU A 385 -7.61 14.90 12.35
C LEU A 385 -7.69 13.56 11.61
N PHE A 386 -6.85 13.38 10.60
CA PHE A 386 -6.84 12.19 9.79
C PHE A 386 -5.42 11.80 9.37
N THR A 387 -5.28 10.60 8.85
CA THR A 387 -4.03 10.06 8.32
C THR A 387 -4.25 9.49 6.93
N ASP A 388 -3.26 9.66 6.05
CA ASP A 388 -3.30 9.20 4.67
C ASP A 388 -2.36 8.00 4.45
N SER A 389 -2.53 7.26 3.36
CA SER A 389 -1.70 6.13 2.95
C SER A 389 -0.63 6.52 1.92
N TRP A 390 -0.02 7.69 2.08
CA TRP A 390 1.01 8.24 1.19
C TRP A 390 2.41 8.32 1.83
N GLY A 391 2.66 7.47 2.82
CA GLY A 391 3.98 7.36 3.43
C GLY A 391 4.30 8.47 4.43
N ALA A 392 5.60 8.70 4.61
CA ALA A 392 6.12 9.64 5.60
C ALA A 392 5.64 11.07 5.38
N GLY A 393 5.29 11.75 6.46
CA GLY A 393 4.73 13.11 6.44
C GLY A 393 3.20 13.15 6.30
N HIS A 394 2.55 12.00 6.13
CA HIS A 394 1.10 11.89 6.01
C HIS A 394 0.43 11.18 7.20
N GLU A 395 1.18 10.99 8.30
CA GLU A 395 0.72 10.34 9.52
C GLU A 395 -0.36 11.14 10.25
N LEU A 396 -0.26 12.46 10.19
CA LEU A 396 -1.23 13.36 10.82
C LEU A 396 -1.50 14.59 9.94
N LYS A 397 -2.71 14.66 9.45
CA LYS A 397 -3.22 15.77 8.64
C LYS A 397 -4.47 16.35 9.28
N ARG A 398 -4.83 17.57 8.88
CA ARG A 398 -5.95 18.32 9.43
C ARG A 398 -6.77 18.94 8.32
N MET A 399 -8.06 19.07 8.58
CA MET A 399 -9.01 19.80 7.73
C MET A 399 -10.03 20.50 8.64
N ALA A 400 -10.54 21.66 8.23
CA ALA A 400 -11.66 22.27 8.96
C ALA A 400 -12.85 21.30 8.98
N MET A 401 -13.53 21.19 10.13
CA MET A 401 -14.61 20.21 10.31
C MET A 401 -15.78 20.41 9.30
N PRO A 402 -16.21 21.65 8.97
CA PRO A 402 -17.21 21.87 7.93
C PRO A 402 -16.74 21.43 6.54
N ASP A 403 -15.45 21.62 6.22
CA ASP A 403 -14.88 21.20 4.94
C ASP A 403 -14.81 19.68 4.85
N ALA A 404 -14.38 19.02 5.93
CA ALA A 404 -14.38 17.57 6.02
C ALA A 404 -15.77 16.97 5.83
N TYR A 405 -16.78 17.55 6.46
CA TYR A 405 -18.17 17.15 6.23
C TYR A 405 -18.60 17.36 4.78
N ALA A 406 -18.25 18.50 4.17
CA ALA A 406 -18.62 18.82 2.81
C ALA A 406 -18.07 17.82 1.78
N VAL A 407 -16.82 17.40 1.93
CA VAL A 407 -16.15 16.45 1.00
C VAL A 407 -16.42 14.98 1.32
N THR A 408 -17.08 14.66 2.43
CA THR A 408 -17.33 13.26 2.83
C THR A 408 -18.29 12.58 1.86
N ILE A 409 -17.81 11.58 1.14
CA ILE A 409 -18.59 10.70 0.28
C ILE A 409 -19.18 9.56 1.09
N GLY A 410 -18.37 8.89 1.91
CA GLY A 410 -18.79 7.79 2.75
C GLY A 410 -17.98 7.72 4.04
N LEU A 411 -18.60 7.19 5.09
CA LEU A 411 -17.94 6.99 6.38
C LEU A 411 -18.30 5.62 6.92
N TYR A 412 -17.27 4.88 7.37
CA TYR A 412 -17.45 3.49 7.79
C TYR A 412 -16.65 3.19 9.05
N SER A 413 -17.24 2.39 9.93
CA SER A 413 -16.49 1.75 11.00
C SER A 413 -16.26 0.29 10.69
N MET A 414 -15.09 -0.22 11.08
CA MET A 414 -14.76 -1.62 11.02
C MET A 414 -14.00 -1.96 12.30
N ALA A 415 -14.60 -2.81 13.13
CA ALA A 415 -14.07 -3.13 14.44
C ALA A 415 -14.22 -4.64 14.69
N PRO A 416 -13.42 -5.26 15.59
CA PRO A 416 -13.61 -6.64 15.98
C PRO A 416 -15.04 -6.90 16.48
N ARG A 417 -15.57 -8.09 16.23
CA ARG A 417 -16.93 -8.46 16.71
C ARG A 417 -17.00 -8.34 18.23
N GLY A 418 -18.10 -7.79 18.71
CA GLY A 418 -18.30 -7.52 20.14
C GLY A 418 -17.84 -6.13 20.60
N PHE A 419 -17.45 -5.29 19.66
CA PHE A 419 -17.15 -3.87 19.87
C PHE A 419 -18.37 -3.00 19.89
#